data_903fa46c21a6d12f0295578d9dede209
#
_entry.id   903fa46c21a6d12f0295578d9dede209
#
_cell.length_a   1.000
_cell.length_b   1.000
_cell.length_c   1.000
_cell.angle_alpha   90.00
_cell.angle_beta   90.00
_cell.angle_gamma   90.00
#
_symmetry.space_group_name_H-M   'P 1'
#
loop_
_entity.id
_entity.type
_entity.pdbx_description
1 polymer ?
#
loop_
_entity_poly.entity_id
_entity_poly.type
_entity_poly.pdbx_seq_one_letter_code
_entity_poly.pdbx_strand_id
1 'polypeptide(L)'
;IKPTATCYHWDLPQALEDKGGWRNRETAYAFAEFVAVLAERYSDRIDVWSTLNEPWCSWWLGHHEGIHAPGSKDRGQTLYNVAHHL
;
A
#
# COMPACT_ATOMS: atom_id res chain seq x y z
N ILE A 1 -24.62 0.09 -12.13
CA ILE A 1 -23.15 0.14 -12.16
C ILE A 1 -22.59 -0.87 -11.18
N LYS A 2 -21.61 -1.64 -11.63
CA LYS A 2 -20.89 -2.60 -10.77
C LYS A 2 -19.49 -2.03 -10.48
N PRO A 3 -19.31 -1.42 -9.31
CA PRO A 3 -18.02 -0.80 -8.99
C PRO A 3 -16.94 -1.83 -8.75
N THR A 4 -15.71 -1.47 -9.15
CA THR A 4 -14.50 -2.19 -8.83
C THR A 4 -13.67 -1.30 -7.90
N ALA A 5 -13.27 -1.83 -6.76
CA ALA A 5 -12.52 -1.06 -5.78
C ALA A 5 -11.06 -1.50 -5.73
N THR A 6 -10.17 -0.54 -5.63
CA THR A 6 -8.75 -0.77 -5.35
C THR A 6 -8.45 -0.24 -3.96
N CYS A 7 -7.99 -1.10 -3.08
CA CYS A 7 -7.83 -0.76 -1.67
C CYS A 7 -6.66 0.19 -1.40
N TYR A 8 -5.61 0.10 -2.19
CA TYR A 8 -4.45 0.99 -2.08
C TYR A 8 -4.03 1.46 -3.47
N HIS A 9 -4.04 2.78 -3.64
CA HIS A 9 -3.63 3.41 -4.90
C HIS A 9 -2.69 4.56 -4.59
N TRP A 10 -1.60 4.23 -3.84
CA TRP A 10 -0.46 5.11 -3.52
C TRP A 10 -0.76 6.17 -2.43
N ASP A 11 -1.83 6.01 -1.72
CA ASP A 11 -2.36 6.99 -0.77
C ASP A 11 -2.19 6.55 0.69
N LEU A 12 -0.99 6.15 1.06
CA LEU A 12 -0.70 5.71 2.43
C LEU A 12 -0.92 6.87 3.41
N PRO A 13 -1.67 6.64 4.51
CA PRO A 13 -1.81 7.67 5.55
C PRO A 13 -0.47 8.13 6.10
N GLN A 14 -0.33 9.44 6.29
CA GLN A 14 0.93 10.01 6.76
C GLN A 14 1.35 9.45 8.12
N ALA A 15 0.39 9.16 9.00
CA ALA A 15 0.69 8.56 10.30
C ALA A 15 1.42 7.22 10.19
N LEU A 16 1.13 6.43 9.15
CA LEU A 16 1.82 5.18 8.91
C LEU A 16 3.20 5.43 8.30
N GLU A 17 3.32 6.40 7.41
CA GLU A 17 4.62 6.77 6.84
C GLU A 17 5.57 7.28 7.93
N ASP A 18 5.06 8.04 8.90
CA ASP A 18 5.83 8.53 10.04
C ASP A 18 6.44 7.39 10.88
N LYS A 19 5.84 6.20 10.82
CA LYS A 19 6.31 5.00 11.52
C LYS A 19 7.13 4.08 10.62
N GLY A 20 7.52 4.55 9.44
CA GLY A 20 8.30 3.79 8.48
C GLY A 20 7.55 3.35 7.22
N GLY A 21 6.23 3.53 7.17
CA GLY A 21 5.43 3.18 6.01
C GLY A 21 5.61 1.73 5.58
N TRP A 22 5.78 1.50 4.29
CA TRP A 22 5.95 0.14 3.77
C TRP A 22 7.30 -0.50 4.15
N ARG A 23 8.21 0.24 4.76
CA ARG A 23 9.43 -0.32 5.35
C ARG A 23 9.14 -1.11 6.62
N ASN A 24 8.03 -0.80 7.27
CA ASN A 24 7.61 -1.38 8.54
C ASN A 24 6.61 -2.51 8.30
N ARG A 25 6.91 -3.72 8.82
CA ARG A 25 6.03 -4.88 8.68
C ARG A 25 4.62 -4.61 9.23
N GLU A 26 4.50 -3.78 10.27
CA GLU A 26 3.22 -3.44 10.87
C GLU A 26 2.27 -2.75 9.89
N THR A 27 2.79 -2.05 8.90
CA THR A 27 1.97 -1.42 7.86
C THR A 27 1.21 -2.49 7.05
N ALA A 28 1.84 -3.64 6.79
CA ALA A 28 1.19 -4.73 6.09
C ALA A 28 0.00 -5.28 6.90
N TYR A 29 0.17 -5.40 8.22
CA TYR A 29 -0.92 -5.85 9.09
C TYR A 29 -2.04 -4.81 9.18
N ALA A 30 -1.68 -3.53 9.27
CA ALA A 30 -2.67 -2.44 9.25
C ALA A 30 -3.46 -2.43 7.95
N PHE A 31 -2.80 -2.69 6.83
CA PHE A 31 -3.46 -2.79 5.53
C PHE A 31 -4.46 -3.95 5.50
N ALA A 32 -4.09 -5.10 6.04
CA ALA A 32 -4.99 -6.24 6.10
C ALA A 32 -6.25 -5.92 6.94
N GLU A 33 -6.09 -5.22 8.06
CA GLU A 33 -7.23 -4.78 8.88
C GLU A 33 -8.11 -3.80 8.13
N PHE A 34 -7.52 -2.86 7.42
CA PHE A 34 -8.24 -1.88 6.60
C PHE A 34 -9.08 -2.58 5.52
N VAL A 35 -8.49 -3.52 4.81
CA VAL A 35 -9.20 -4.29 3.77
C VAL A 35 -10.35 -5.08 4.36
N ALA A 36 -10.15 -5.69 5.54
CA ALA A 36 -11.20 -6.43 6.23
C ALA A 36 -12.40 -5.53 6.56
N VAL A 37 -12.13 -4.31 7.04
CA VAL A 37 -13.20 -3.34 7.34
C VAL A 37 -13.93 -2.93 6.06
N LEU A 38 -13.20 -2.66 4.98
CA LEU A 38 -13.81 -2.30 3.70
C LEU A 38 -14.72 -3.42 3.18
N ALA A 39 -14.23 -4.66 3.23
CA ALA A 39 -14.99 -5.81 2.76
C ALA A 39 -16.25 -6.00 3.59
N GLU A 40 -16.14 -5.88 4.91
CA GLU A 40 -17.29 -6.01 5.80
C GLU A 40 -18.37 -4.97 5.51
N ARG A 41 -17.95 -3.72 5.27
CA ARG A 41 -18.89 -2.60 5.09
C ARG A 41 -19.48 -2.51 3.68
N TYR A 42 -18.72 -2.91 2.65
CA TYR A 42 -19.09 -2.59 1.27
C TYR A 42 -19.20 -3.80 0.35
N SER A 43 -19.03 -5.03 0.82
CA SER A 43 -19.11 -6.21 -0.05
C SER A 43 -20.50 -6.43 -0.66
N ASP A 44 -21.53 -5.84 -0.07
CA ASP A 44 -22.89 -5.86 -0.62
C ASP A 44 -23.02 -4.97 -1.86
N ARG A 45 -22.10 -4.03 -2.08
CA ARG A 45 -22.14 -3.04 -3.15
C ARG A 45 -20.98 -3.10 -4.12
N ILE A 46 -19.89 -3.78 -3.76
CA ILE A 46 -18.67 -3.88 -4.57
C ILE A 46 -18.47 -5.33 -4.97
N ASP A 47 -18.49 -5.59 -6.28
CA ASP A 47 -18.39 -6.96 -6.81
C ASP A 47 -16.94 -7.41 -7.00
N VAL A 48 -16.04 -6.49 -7.36
CA VAL A 48 -14.67 -6.81 -7.69
C VAL A 48 -13.72 -5.96 -6.85
N TRP A 49 -12.74 -6.62 -6.24
CA TRP A 49 -11.75 -5.98 -5.37
C TRP A 49 -10.34 -6.22 -5.91
N SER A 50 -9.54 -5.16 -5.88
CA SER A 50 -8.10 -5.26 -6.10
C SER A 50 -7.41 -4.75 -4.84
N THR A 51 -6.32 -5.40 -4.44
CA THR A 51 -5.60 -4.99 -3.24
C THR A 51 -4.74 -3.77 -3.48
N LEU A 52 -3.84 -3.84 -4.44
CA LEU A 52 -2.84 -2.81 -4.71
C LEU A 52 -2.88 -2.41 -6.17
N ASN A 53 -2.68 -1.12 -6.44
CA ASN A 53 -2.49 -0.64 -7.81
C ASN A 53 -1.00 -0.53 -8.08
N GLU A 54 -0.54 -1.24 -9.11
CA GLU A 54 0.84 -1.17 -9.59
C GLU A 54 1.87 -1.07 -8.44
N PRO A 55 2.01 -2.12 -7.63
CA PRO A 55 2.92 -2.08 -6.47
C PRO A 55 4.37 -1.76 -6.85
N TRP A 56 4.77 -2.06 -8.09
CA TRP A 56 6.08 -1.68 -8.60
C TRP A 56 6.31 -0.16 -8.51
N CYS A 57 5.28 0.62 -8.81
CA CYS A 57 5.39 2.08 -8.74
C CYS A 57 5.63 2.55 -7.32
N SER A 58 4.90 1.99 -6.35
CA SER A 58 5.12 2.30 -4.94
C SER A 58 6.51 1.89 -4.47
N TRP A 59 6.94 0.70 -4.89
CA TRP A 59 8.23 0.17 -4.49
C TRP A 59 9.40 0.91 -5.16
N TRP A 60 9.46 0.84 -6.49
CA TRP A 60 10.62 1.33 -7.23
C TRP A 60 10.61 2.85 -7.36
N LEU A 61 9.52 3.41 -7.86
CA LEU A 61 9.45 4.85 -8.07
C LEU A 61 9.35 5.63 -6.76
N GLY A 62 8.68 5.05 -5.76
CA GLY A 62 8.51 5.70 -4.47
C GLY A 62 9.69 5.54 -3.53
N HIS A 63 10.32 4.36 -3.50
CA HIS A 63 11.33 4.04 -2.50
C HIS A 63 12.75 3.89 -3.06
N HIS A 64 12.92 3.72 -4.35
CA HIS A 64 14.25 3.65 -4.97
C HIS A 64 14.60 4.93 -5.73
N GLU A 65 13.79 5.29 -6.70
CA GLU A 65 14.02 6.49 -7.52
C GLU A 65 13.65 7.77 -6.76
N GLY A 66 12.67 7.70 -5.89
CA GLY A 66 12.24 8.85 -5.10
C GLY A 66 11.41 9.87 -5.86
N ILE A 67 10.83 9.49 -7.01
CA ILE A 67 10.04 10.41 -7.84
C ILE A 67 8.54 10.32 -7.56
N HIS A 68 8.10 9.26 -6.86
CA HIS A 68 6.75 9.13 -6.34
C HIS A 68 6.81 9.16 -4.82
N ALA A 69 5.65 9.32 -4.16
CA ALA A 69 5.58 9.22 -2.71
C ALA A 69 6.04 7.84 -2.24
N PRO A 70 6.75 7.72 -1.14
CA PRO A 70 7.14 8.78 -0.19
C PRO A 70 8.38 9.59 -0.60
N GLY A 71 8.98 9.31 -1.74
CA GLY A 71 10.10 10.08 -2.24
C GLY A 71 11.45 9.72 -1.63
N SER A 72 11.59 8.51 -1.11
CA SER A 72 12.84 8.06 -0.50
C SER A 72 13.75 7.39 -1.52
N LYS A 73 15.02 7.21 -1.14
CA LYS A 73 16.02 6.53 -1.96
C LYS A 73 16.65 5.41 -1.15
N ASP A 74 15.80 4.45 -0.80
CA ASP A 74 16.20 3.29 -0.02
C ASP A 74 17.04 2.33 -0.86
N ARG A 75 17.90 1.57 -0.21
CA ARG A 75 18.82 0.61 -0.85
C ARG A 75 18.90 -0.66 -0.01
N GLY A 76 19.42 -1.72 -0.62
CA GLY A 76 19.74 -2.95 0.08
C GLY A 76 18.54 -3.58 0.76
N GLN A 77 18.73 -3.98 2.01
CA GLN A 77 17.70 -4.70 2.76
C GLN A 77 16.45 -3.87 2.98
N THR A 78 16.59 -2.56 3.18
CA THR A 78 15.42 -1.68 3.35
C THR A 78 14.55 -1.70 2.11
N LEU A 79 15.15 -1.57 0.94
CA LEU A 79 14.41 -1.60 -0.32
C LEU A 79 13.75 -2.97 -0.55
N TYR A 80 14.47 -4.04 -0.22
CA TYR A 80 13.91 -5.40 -0.30
C TYR A 80 12.71 -5.56 0.63
N ASN A 81 12.82 -5.03 1.85
CA ASN A 81 11.73 -5.13 2.83
C ASN A 81 10.47 -4.42 2.34
N VAL A 82 10.60 -3.28 1.66
CA VAL A 82 9.44 -2.59 1.07
C VAL A 82 8.72 -3.50 0.08
N ALA A 83 9.47 -4.12 -0.82
CA ALA A 83 8.88 -5.04 -1.80
C ALA A 83 8.21 -6.23 -1.10
N HIS A 84 8.83 -6.74 -0.04
CA HIS A 84 8.32 -7.87 0.71
C HIS A 84 7.03 -7.54 1.46
N HIS A 85 6.93 -6.33 2.01
CA HIS A 85 5.76 -5.91 2.76
C HIS A 85 4.56 -5.55 1.87
N LEU A 86 4.84 -5.05 0.67
CA LEU A 86 3.80 -4.81 -0.30
C LEU A 86 3.24 -6.13 -0.84
#